data_d97bd00bc65820518b73b0c7e4ba2975
#
_entry.id   d97bd00bc65820518b73b0c7e4ba2975
#
_cell.length_a   1.000
_cell.length_b   1.000
_cell.length_c   1.000
_cell.angle_alpha   90.00
_cell.angle_beta   90.00
_cell.angle_gamma   90.00
#
_symmetry.space_group_name_H-M   'P 1'
#
loop_
_entity.id
_entity.type
_entity.pdbx_description
1 polymer ?
#
loop_
_entity_poly.entity_id
_entity_poly.type
_entity_poly.pdbx_seq_one_letter_code
_entity_poly.pdbx_strand_id
1 'polypeptide(L)'
;MAETSGLQMEPSGGEQEPGAVRLLDLPWEDVLLPHILSRVPLRQLLHLQRVSKAFQALVQLHLARLRSFDSAQVGPQVPRAALGRLLRDSEGLQELCLESCRDWLSDEDLEPVLSRNPGLRRVGLAGCGRLSRRALVTLSLSCSQLRCLSLAHCDWVDGLALRGLADRCPCLEALDLTACRQLRDTAVAYLAQRRGAQLRSLSLAVNANVGDATVQELARCCPQLEHLDLTGCLRVRSDAIRTLAEYCPRLRSLRVRHCHDVAESSLSALRKRGVDIDVEPPLQRALVLLQDVVGFAPFVNLQI
;
A
#
# COMPACT_ATOMS: atom_id res chain seq x y z
N MET A 1 12.84 -57.11 -65.57
CA MET A 1 14.08 -56.32 -65.55
C MET A 1 13.66 -54.87 -65.54
N ALA A 2 13.77 -54.19 -64.42
CA ALA A 2 13.91 -52.77 -64.26
C ALA A 2 14.10 -52.51 -62.75
N GLU A 3 15.32 -52.19 -62.40
CA GLU A 3 15.74 -51.81 -61.06
C GLU A 3 15.21 -50.40 -60.79
N THR A 4 14.52 -50.22 -59.69
CA THR A 4 14.17 -48.90 -59.14
C THR A 4 15.07 -48.63 -57.94
N SER A 5 16.07 -47.81 -58.19
CA SER A 5 16.98 -47.21 -57.19
C SER A 5 16.21 -46.37 -56.20
N GLY A 6 16.19 -46.78 -54.92
CA GLY A 6 15.65 -45.96 -53.82
C GLY A 6 16.70 -44.95 -53.37
N LEU A 7 16.37 -43.66 -53.55
CA LEU A 7 17.06 -42.58 -52.92
C LEU A 7 16.68 -42.46 -51.47
N GLN A 8 17.58 -42.88 -50.59
CA GLN A 8 17.51 -42.54 -49.16
C GLN A 8 17.86 -41.07 -48.96
N MET A 9 16.89 -40.26 -48.59
CA MET A 9 17.14 -38.91 -48.03
C MET A 9 17.60 -39.07 -46.59
N GLU A 10 18.86 -38.84 -46.37
CA GLU A 10 19.41 -38.58 -45.06
C GLU A 10 18.81 -37.30 -44.45
N PRO A 11 18.44 -37.24 -43.14
CA PRO A 11 18.04 -36.02 -42.52
C PRO A 11 19.28 -35.15 -42.31
N SER A 12 19.28 -33.98 -42.95
CA SER A 12 20.30 -32.96 -42.77
C SER A 12 20.41 -32.62 -41.29
N GLY A 13 21.50 -33.05 -40.67
CA GLY A 13 21.90 -32.60 -39.34
C GLY A 13 22.16 -31.11 -39.43
N GLY A 14 21.34 -30.32 -38.74
CA GLY A 14 21.59 -28.88 -38.57
C GLY A 14 22.94 -28.68 -37.90
N GLU A 15 23.87 -28.13 -38.63
CA GLU A 15 25.17 -27.68 -38.13
C GLU A 15 24.90 -26.69 -36.99
N GLN A 16 25.16 -27.13 -35.77
CA GLN A 16 25.24 -26.23 -34.62
C GLN A 16 26.58 -25.48 -34.78
N GLU A 17 26.49 -24.17 -35.03
CA GLU A 17 27.66 -23.30 -34.97
C GLU A 17 28.35 -23.42 -33.61
N PRO A 18 29.62 -23.81 -33.53
CA PRO A 18 30.35 -23.90 -32.28
C PRO A 18 30.72 -22.48 -31.82
N GLY A 19 29.98 -21.92 -30.88
CA GLY A 19 30.34 -20.67 -30.24
C GLY A 19 29.19 -19.72 -29.83
N ALA A 20 27.95 -19.98 -30.20
CA ALA A 20 26.83 -19.15 -29.73
C ALA A 20 26.48 -19.45 -28.29
N VAL A 21 26.94 -18.64 -27.34
CA VAL A 21 26.55 -18.71 -25.95
C VAL A 21 25.05 -18.43 -25.86
N ARG A 22 24.27 -19.42 -25.43
CA ARG A 22 22.82 -19.24 -25.22
C ARG A 22 22.58 -18.47 -23.92
N LEU A 23 21.54 -17.66 -23.85
CA LEU A 23 21.18 -16.87 -22.66
C LEU A 23 21.16 -17.72 -21.39
N LEU A 24 20.64 -18.95 -21.46
CA LEU A 24 20.49 -19.85 -20.30
C LEU A 24 21.80 -20.55 -19.90
N ASP A 25 22.87 -20.46 -20.71
CA ASP A 25 24.19 -21.00 -20.39
C ASP A 25 24.99 -20.03 -19.50
N LEU A 26 24.52 -18.77 -19.36
CA LEU A 26 25.10 -17.79 -18.45
C LEU A 26 24.83 -18.18 -16.98
N PRO A 27 25.75 -17.82 -16.05
CA PRO A 27 25.53 -18.04 -14.61
C PRO A 27 24.23 -17.40 -14.14
N TRP A 28 23.30 -18.21 -13.64
CA TRP A 28 21.98 -17.71 -13.25
C TRP A 28 22.05 -16.75 -12.07
N GLU A 29 22.80 -17.12 -11.03
CA GLU A 29 22.85 -16.36 -9.78
C GLU A 29 23.64 -15.06 -9.90
N ASP A 30 24.71 -15.06 -10.67
CA ASP A 30 25.63 -13.93 -10.77
C ASP A 30 25.30 -12.98 -11.92
N VAL A 31 24.67 -13.49 -13.00
CA VAL A 31 24.43 -12.70 -14.22
C VAL A 31 22.94 -12.55 -14.51
N LEU A 32 22.20 -13.66 -14.65
CA LEU A 32 20.82 -13.58 -15.15
C LEU A 32 19.88 -12.94 -14.12
N LEU A 33 19.94 -13.32 -12.85
CA LEU A 33 19.06 -12.82 -11.82
C LEU A 33 19.32 -11.33 -11.52
N PRO A 34 20.55 -10.88 -11.18
CA PRO A 34 20.80 -9.50 -10.76
C PRO A 34 20.81 -8.51 -11.92
N HIS A 35 21.27 -8.89 -13.13
CA HIS A 35 21.51 -7.94 -14.20
C HIS A 35 20.48 -7.97 -15.32
N ILE A 36 19.77 -9.07 -15.50
CA ILE A 36 18.78 -9.24 -16.57
C ILE A 36 17.38 -9.30 -16.01
N LEU A 37 17.04 -10.32 -15.20
CA LEU A 37 15.67 -10.52 -14.72
C LEU A 37 15.20 -9.40 -13.78
N SER A 38 16.09 -8.82 -12.99
CA SER A 38 15.77 -7.67 -12.14
C SER A 38 15.28 -6.43 -12.91
N ARG A 39 15.58 -6.34 -14.20
CA ARG A 39 15.16 -5.24 -15.09
C ARG A 39 13.93 -5.57 -15.94
N VAL A 40 13.52 -6.83 -15.94
CA VAL A 40 12.33 -7.28 -16.69
C VAL A 40 11.08 -7.06 -15.84
N PRO A 41 10.05 -6.37 -16.34
CA PRO A 41 8.80 -6.20 -15.63
C PRO A 41 8.18 -7.53 -15.22
N LEU A 42 7.62 -7.60 -14.01
CA LEU A 42 7.07 -8.83 -13.42
C LEU A 42 6.07 -9.51 -14.37
N ARG A 43 5.22 -8.75 -15.04
CA ARG A 43 4.28 -9.28 -16.04
C ARG A 43 4.98 -10.03 -17.17
N GLN A 44 6.11 -9.54 -17.66
CA GLN A 44 6.88 -10.20 -18.72
C GLN A 44 7.57 -11.46 -18.22
N LEU A 45 8.09 -11.45 -16.97
CA LEU A 45 8.65 -12.64 -16.34
C LEU A 45 7.64 -13.78 -16.28
N LEU A 46 6.37 -13.46 -15.99
CA LEU A 46 5.29 -14.44 -15.98
C LEU A 46 5.00 -15.05 -17.37
N HIS A 47 5.20 -14.28 -18.44
CA HIS A 47 5.12 -14.83 -19.80
C HIS A 47 6.32 -15.73 -20.13
N LEU A 48 7.52 -15.37 -19.67
CA LEU A 48 8.73 -16.17 -19.88
C LEU A 48 8.65 -17.57 -19.25
N GLN A 49 7.94 -17.74 -18.13
CA GLN A 49 7.70 -19.05 -17.51
C GLN A 49 7.04 -20.07 -18.47
N ARG A 50 6.33 -19.58 -19.49
CA ARG A 50 5.59 -20.42 -20.44
C ARG A 50 6.45 -20.86 -21.63
N VAL A 51 7.65 -20.32 -21.79
CA VAL A 51 8.54 -20.58 -22.94
C VAL A 51 9.23 -21.93 -22.80
N SER A 52 9.78 -22.26 -21.62
CA SER A 52 10.42 -23.54 -21.37
C SER A 52 10.51 -23.85 -19.87
N LYS A 53 10.78 -25.12 -19.52
CA LYS A 53 11.01 -25.54 -18.14
C LYS A 53 12.21 -24.82 -17.50
N ALA A 54 13.25 -24.53 -18.26
CA ALA A 54 14.42 -23.80 -17.78
C ALA A 54 14.07 -22.32 -17.45
N PHE A 55 13.31 -21.64 -18.31
CA PHE A 55 12.79 -20.30 -17.98
C PHE A 55 11.84 -20.32 -16.79
N GLN A 56 11.01 -21.36 -16.67
CA GLN A 56 10.15 -21.51 -15.50
C GLN A 56 10.97 -21.61 -14.21
N ALA A 57 12.00 -22.46 -14.17
CA ALA A 57 12.88 -22.59 -13.00
C ALA A 57 13.63 -21.30 -12.69
N LEU A 58 14.18 -20.64 -13.71
CA LEU A 58 14.90 -19.39 -13.57
C LEU A 58 14.01 -18.28 -13.01
N VAL A 59 12.78 -18.12 -13.51
CA VAL A 59 11.83 -17.13 -13.01
C VAL A 59 11.37 -17.47 -11.59
N GLN A 60 11.13 -18.74 -11.26
CA GLN A 60 10.79 -19.14 -9.88
C GLN A 60 11.92 -18.80 -8.91
N LEU A 61 13.17 -19.05 -9.29
CA LEU A 61 14.33 -18.65 -8.48
C LEU A 61 14.40 -17.13 -8.28
N HIS A 62 14.09 -16.34 -9.31
CA HIS A 62 14.00 -14.89 -9.21
C HIS A 62 12.90 -14.45 -8.26
N LEU A 63 11.68 -15.01 -8.40
CA LEU A 63 10.54 -14.69 -7.55
C LEU A 63 10.79 -15.01 -6.07
N ALA A 64 11.49 -16.12 -5.78
CA ALA A 64 11.86 -16.48 -4.41
C ALA A 64 12.80 -15.45 -3.74
N ARG A 65 13.59 -14.72 -4.53
CA ARG A 65 14.55 -13.69 -4.07
C ARG A 65 14.00 -12.27 -4.08
N LEU A 66 12.74 -12.07 -4.45
CA LEU A 66 12.14 -10.74 -4.48
C LEU A 66 12.15 -10.12 -3.08
N ARG A 67 12.49 -8.84 -3.02
CA ARG A 67 12.38 -8.02 -1.80
C ARG A 67 11.14 -7.14 -1.80
N SER A 68 10.61 -6.85 -2.97
CA SER A 68 9.40 -6.06 -3.15
C SER A 68 8.47 -6.75 -4.13
N PHE A 69 7.21 -6.90 -3.75
CA PHE A 69 6.15 -7.39 -4.61
C PHE A 69 4.98 -6.41 -4.63
N ASP A 70 4.65 -5.95 -5.83
CA ASP A 70 3.47 -5.12 -6.07
C ASP A 70 2.56 -5.81 -7.09
N SER A 71 1.35 -6.15 -6.64
CA SER A 71 0.33 -6.81 -7.47
C SER A 71 -0.06 -5.98 -8.71
N ALA A 72 0.06 -4.65 -8.66
CA ALA A 72 -0.23 -3.78 -9.79
C ALA A 72 0.72 -4.00 -10.97
N GLN A 73 1.97 -4.44 -10.71
CA GLN A 73 2.94 -4.78 -11.76
C GLN A 73 2.58 -6.06 -12.55
N VAL A 74 1.73 -6.91 -11.99
CA VAL A 74 1.22 -8.12 -12.67
C VAL A 74 0.07 -7.75 -13.60
N GLY A 75 -0.80 -6.84 -13.16
CA GLY A 75 -1.95 -6.35 -13.92
C GLY A 75 -3.06 -5.82 -13.00
N PRO A 76 -4.12 -5.27 -13.58
CA PRO A 76 -5.21 -4.66 -12.81
C PRO A 76 -5.99 -5.68 -11.96
N GLN A 77 -5.96 -6.94 -12.33
CA GLN A 77 -6.56 -8.04 -11.59
C GLN A 77 -5.60 -9.24 -11.58
N VAL A 78 -5.13 -9.62 -10.41
CA VAL A 78 -4.29 -10.80 -10.21
C VAL A 78 -5.22 -11.97 -9.86
N PRO A 79 -5.22 -13.07 -10.64
CA PRO A 79 -6.02 -14.24 -10.29
C PRO A 79 -5.54 -14.86 -8.97
N ARG A 80 -6.47 -15.34 -8.12
CA ARG A 80 -6.15 -15.97 -6.82
C ARG A 80 -5.09 -17.08 -6.94
N ALA A 81 -5.26 -17.98 -7.91
CA ALA A 81 -4.31 -19.06 -8.15
C ALA A 81 -2.92 -18.58 -8.59
N ALA A 82 -2.80 -17.39 -9.14
CA ALA A 82 -1.52 -16.82 -9.54
C ALA A 82 -0.73 -16.31 -8.33
N LEU A 83 -1.37 -15.61 -7.39
CA LEU A 83 -0.69 -15.09 -6.19
C LEU A 83 -0.02 -16.21 -5.39
N GLY A 84 -0.74 -17.29 -5.10
CA GLY A 84 -0.21 -18.42 -4.36
C GLY A 84 1.00 -19.07 -5.03
N ARG A 85 1.06 -19.07 -6.37
CA ARG A 85 2.23 -19.59 -7.12
C ARG A 85 3.39 -18.58 -7.14
N LEU A 86 3.09 -17.28 -7.25
CA LEU A 86 4.09 -16.21 -7.32
C LEU A 86 4.86 -16.07 -6.00
N LEU A 87 4.15 -16.15 -4.88
CA LEU A 87 4.70 -15.92 -3.56
C LEU A 87 4.95 -17.20 -2.75
N ARG A 88 4.84 -18.38 -3.41
CA ARG A 88 5.00 -19.69 -2.73
C ARG A 88 6.34 -19.81 -2.00
N ASP A 89 7.42 -19.42 -2.66
CA ASP A 89 8.79 -19.64 -2.20
C ASP A 89 9.46 -18.32 -1.76
N SER A 90 8.68 -17.22 -1.64
CA SER A 90 9.19 -15.91 -1.21
C SER A 90 9.35 -15.87 0.31
N GLU A 91 10.58 -15.68 0.79
CA GLU A 91 10.92 -15.59 2.22
C GLU A 91 11.67 -14.31 2.57
N GLY A 92 12.01 -13.50 1.57
CA GLY A 92 12.83 -12.29 1.71
C GLY A 92 12.11 -10.97 1.48
N LEU A 93 10.77 -10.97 1.41
CA LEU A 93 10.02 -9.75 1.12
C LEU A 93 10.16 -8.72 2.23
N GLN A 94 10.42 -7.49 1.83
CA GLN A 94 10.41 -6.31 2.68
C GLN A 94 9.21 -5.40 2.37
N GLU A 95 8.68 -5.49 1.15
CA GLU A 95 7.53 -4.71 0.69
C GLU A 95 6.53 -5.62 0.00
N LEU A 96 5.26 -5.51 0.38
CA LEU A 96 4.15 -6.29 -0.15
C LEU A 96 2.95 -5.38 -0.40
N CYS A 97 2.58 -5.15 -1.66
CA CYS A 97 1.39 -4.42 -2.05
C CYS A 97 0.41 -5.33 -2.79
N LEU A 98 -0.80 -5.49 -2.23
CA LEU A 98 -1.83 -6.41 -2.71
C LEU A 98 -3.14 -5.70 -3.10
N GLU A 99 -3.10 -4.41 -3.36
CA GLU A 99 -4.29 -3.59 -3.68
C GLU A 99 -5.05 -4.09 -4.93
N SER A 100 -4.32 -4.64 -5.92
CA SER A 100 -4.93 -5.26 -7.12
C SER A 100 -5.62 -6.61 -6.84
N CYS A 101 -5.49 -7.14 -5.62
CA CYS A 101 -6.11 -8.40 -5.18
C CYS A 101 -7.36 -8.17 -4.33
N ARG A 102 -7.80 -6.93 -4.15
CA ARG A 102 -8.85 -6.49 -3.21
C ARG A 102 -10.18 -7.23 -3.35
N ASP A 103 -10.53 -7.66 -4.57
CA ASP A 103 -11.85 -8.25 -4.84
C ASP A 103 -12.00 -9.68 -4.30
N TRP A 104 -10.87 -10.39 -4.08
CA TRP A 104 -10.88 -11.80 -3.69
C TRP A 104 -9.95 -12.15 -2.52
N LEU A 105 -8.98 -11.30 -2.16
CA LEU A 105 -7.98 -11.58 -1.11
C LEU A 105 -8.66 -11.85 0.23
N SER A 106 -8.41 -13.02 0.80
CA SER A 106 -8.91 -13.44 2.11
C SER A 106 -7.78 -13.64 3.11
N ASP A 107 -8.12 -13.79 4.39
CA ASP A 107 -7.15 -14.06 5.45
C ASP A 107 -6.33 -15.33 5.14
N GLU A 108 -6.96 -16.39 4.62
CA GLU A 108 -6.32 -17.64 4.27
C GLU A 108 -5.26 -17.51 3.17
N ASP A 109 -5.45 -16.56 2.25
CA ASP A 109 -4.49 -16.28 1.18
C ASP A 109 -3.30 -15.47 1.69
N LEU A 110 -3.54 -14.58 2.63
CA LEU A 110 -2.56 -13.63 3.16
C LEU A 110 -1.66 -14.23 4.25
N GLU A 111 -2.23 -15.02 5.18
CA GLU A 111 -1.51 -15.58 6.33
C GLU A 111 -0.23 -16.36 5.98
N PRO A 112 -0.22 -17.24 4.96
CA PRO A 112 1.00 -17.98 4.60
C PRO A 112 2.11 -17.05 4.07
N VAL A 113 1.76 -15.96 3.41
CA VAL A 113 2.72 -14.97 2.89
C VAL A 113 3.32 -14.18 4.04
N LEU A 114 2.51 -13.70 4.97
CA LEU A 114 2.98 -12.95 6.14
C LEU A 114 3.87 -13.80 7.04
N SER A 115 3.49 -15.05 7.30
CA SER A 115 4.23 -15.97 8.17
C SER A 115 5.61 -16.31 7.64
N ARG A 116 5.77 -16.40 6.31
CA ARG A 116 7.08 -16.67 5.67
C ARG A 116 7.95 -15.43 5.51
N ASN A 117 7.37 -14.21 5.64
CA ASN A 117 8.10 -12.97 5.42
C ASN A 117 8.12 -12.06 6.67
N PRO A 118 8.76 -12.48 7.78
CA PRO A 118 8.81 -11.69 9.01
C PRO A 118 9.60 -10.37 8.86
N GLY A 119 10.39 -10.24 7.79
CA GLY A 119 11.14 -9.03 7.46
C GLY A 119 10.36 -7.93 6.77
N LEU A 120 9.03 -8.08 6.61
CA LEU A 120 8.18 -7.07 5.98
C LEU A 120 8.23 -5.74 6.74
N ARG A 121 8.51 -4.68 5.98
CA ARG A 121 8.57 -3.28 6.45
C ARG A 121 7.45 -2.43 5.89
N ARG A 122 6.95 -2.76 4.68
CA ARG A 122 5.85 -2.04 4.02
C ARG A 122 4.80 -3.02 3.55
N VAL A 123 3.54 -2.76 3.92
CA VAL A 123 2.41 -3.59 3.50
C VAL A 123 1.26 -2.68 3.04
N GLY A 124 0.78 -2.91 1.82
CA GLY A 124 -0.37 -2.23 1.22
C GLY A 124 -1.53 -3.22 1.02
N LEU A 125 -2.63 -2.96 1.72
CA LEU A 125 -3.87 -3.76 1.68
C LEU A 125 -5.09 -2.88 1.39
N ALA A 126 -4.89 -1.71 0.76
CA ALA A 126 -5.98 -0.78 0.51
C ALA A 126 -7.11 -1.42 -0.30
N GLY A 127 -8.35 -1.23 0.15
CA GLY A 127 -9.54 -1.77 -0.48
C GLY A 127 -9.76 -3.28 -0.30
N CYS A 128 -8.92 -4.00 0.44
CA CYS A 128 -9.07 -5.45 0.66
C CYS A 128 -10.22 -5.74 1.65
N GLY A 129 -11.46 -5.56 1.20
CA GLY A 129 -12.67 -5.64 2.02
C GLY A 129 -13.03 -7.06 2.49
N ARG A 130 -12.42 -8.11 1.93
CA ARG A 130 -12.67 -9.52 2.33
C ARG A 130 -11.74 -10.00 3.43
N LEU A 131 -10.75 -9.21 3.81
CA LEU A 131 -9.93 -9.46 4.98
C LEU A 131 -10.75 -9.19 6.26
N SER A 132 -10.27 -9.75 7.36
CA SER A 132 -10.87 -9.53 8.68
C SER A 132 -9.81 -9.04 9.67
N ARG A 133 -10.22 -8.79 10.91
CA ARG A 133 -9.31 -8.51 12.01
C ARG A 133 -8.17 -9.54 12.14
N ARG A 134 -8.40 -10.78 11.73
CA ARG A 134 -7.43 -11.87 11.74
C ARG A 134 -6.19 -11.54 10.91
N ALA A 135 -6.35 -10.89 9.75
CA ALA A 135 -5.23 -10.41 8.95
C ALA A 135 -4.27 -9.50 9.74
N LEU A 136 -4.81 -8.51 10.50
CA LEU A 136 -3.98 -7.63 11.31
C LEU A 136 -3.36 -8.33 12.52
N VAL A 137 -4.05 -9.30 13.10
CA VAL A 137 -3.48 -10.13 14.17
C VAL A 137 -2.28 -10.90 13.64
N THR A 138 -2.42 -11.59 12.51
CA THR A 138 -1.31 -12.34 11.88
C THR A 138 -0.17 -11.40 11.48
N LEU A 139 -0.48 -10.26 10.82
CA LEU A 139 0.50 -9.25 10.45
C LEU A 139 1.31 -8.76 11.65
N SER A 140 0.63 -8.40 12.74
CA SER A 140 1.26 -7.86 13.94
C SER A 140 2.08 -8.90 14.70
N LEU A 141 1.74 -10.17 14.61
CA LEU A 141 2.50 -11.27 15.21
C LEU A 141 3.73 -11.64 14.38
N SER A 142 3.60 -11.63 13.05
CA SER A 142 4.66 -12.08 12.15
C SER A 142 5.65 -10.96 11.80
N CYS A 143 5.20 -9.71 11.65
CA CYS A 143 5.98 -8.61 11.03
C CYS A 143 6.32 -7.51 12.05
N SER A 144 7.18 -7.80 13.03
CA SER A 144 7.59 -6.83 14.07
C SER A 144 8.39 -5.62 13.52
N GLN A 145 8.97 -5.73 12.32
CA GLN A 145 9.73 -4.67 11.66
C GLN A 145 8.88 -3.74 10.78
N LEU A 146 7.54 -3.88 10.85
CA LEU A 146 6.61 -3.11 10.03
C LEU A 146 6.75 -1.61 10.31
N ARG A 147 7.00 -0.82 9.24
CA ARG A 147 7.14 0.64 9.29
C ARG A 147 5.99 1.36 8.61
N CYS A 148 5.51 0.83 7.48
CA CYS A 148 4.46 1.45 6.69
C CYS A 148 3.33 0.46 6.46
N LEU A 149 2.08 0.87 6.72
CA LEU A 149 0.90 0.06 6.50
C LEU A 149 -0.20 0.92 5.88
N SER A 150 -0.74 0.49 4.73
CA SER A 150 -1.96 1.06 4.17
C SER A 150 -3.12 0.09 4.34
N LEU A 151 -4.18 0.59 4.96
CA LEU A 151 -5.46 -0.08 5.19
C LEU A 151 -6.63 0.79 4.68
N ALA A 152 -6.34 1.69 3.74
CA ALA A 152 -7.35 2.59 3.20
C ALA A 152 -8.55 1.80 2.66
N HIS A 153 -9.77 2.28 2.91
CA HIS A 153 -11.02 1.65 2.49
C HIS A 153 -11.24 0.22 3.02
N CYS A 154 -10.66 -0.11 4.19
CA CYS A 154 -10.85 -1.38 4.87
C CYS A 154 -11.89 -1.23 5.99
N ASP A 155 -13.16 -1.42 5.70
CA ASP A 155 -14.27 -1.24 6.66
C ASP A 155 -14.25 -2.26 7.84
N TRP A 156 -13.48 -3.34 7.73
CA TRP A 156 -13.28 -4.32 8.80
C TRP A 156 -12.28 -3.88 9.88
N VAL A 157 -11.55 -2.77 9.65
CA VAL A 157 -10.58 -2.24 10.62
C VAL A 157 -11.32 -1.53 11.75
N ASP A 158 -11.31 -2.14 12.93
CA ASP A 158 -11.94 -1.60 14.12
C ASP A 158 -10.92 -1.21 15.21
N GLY A 159 -11.43 -0.72 16.33
CA GLY A 159 -10.59 -0.30 17.45
C GLY A 159 -9.76 -1.41 18.08
N LEU A 160 -10.21 -2.67 18.04
CA LEU A 160 -9.46 -3.80 18.61
C LEU A 160 -8.32 -4.21 17.68
N ALA A 161 -8.56 -4.21 16.35
CA ALA A 161 -7.53 -4.46 15.35
C ALA A 161 -6.40 -3.42 15.45
N LEU A 162 -6.77 -2.15 15.58
CA LEU A 162 -5.79 -1.05 15.71
C LEU A 162 -4.98 -1.12 17.01
N ARG A 163 -5.59 -1.52 18.12
CA ARG A 163 -4.89 -1.77 19.39
C ARG A 163 -3.84 -2.87 19.25
N GLY A 164 -4.21 -4.01 18.65
CA GLY A 164 -3.27 -5.11 18.40
C GLY A 164 -2.06 -4.68 17.60
N LEU A 165 -2.27 -3.87 16.55
CA LEU A 165 -1.21 -3.28 15.76
C LEU A 165 -0.32 -2.34 16.59
N ALA A 166 -0.95 -1.44 17.36
CA ALA A 166 -0.24 -0.50 18.22
C ALA A 166 0.64 -1.20 19.27
N ASP A 167 0.22 -2.34 19.80
CA ASP A 167 0.99 -3.06 20.82
C ASP A 167 2.16 -3.86 20.26
N ARG A 168 2.05 -4.40 19.04
CA ARG A 168 3.01 -5.37 18.49
C ARG A 168 3.92 -4.84 17.38
N CYS A 169 3.62 -3.67 16.78
CA CYS A 169 4.44 -3.08 15.72
C CYS A 169 5.23 -1.85 16.25
N PRO A 170 6.37 -2.05 16.93
CA PRO A 170 7.10 -0.95 17.56
C PRO A 170 7.74 0.03 16.58
N CYS A 171 7.97 -0.40 15.35
CA CYS A 171 8.67 0.39 14.33
C CYS A 171 7.71 1.17 13.40
N LEU A 172 6.40 1.23 13.72
CA LEU A 172 5.40 1.83 12.84
C LEU A 172 5.61 3.35 12.73
N GLU A 173 5.90 3.80 11.51
CA GLU A 173 6.20 5.20 11.17
C GLU A 173 5.10 5.83 10.31
N ALA A 174 4.45 5.04 9.45
CA ALA A 174 3.41 5.52 8.54
C ALA A 174 2.20 4.59 8.54
N LEU A 175 1.02 5.16 8.69
CA LEU A 175 -0.24 4.43 8.72
C LEU A 175 -1.31 5.17 7.93
N ASP A 176 -1.90 4.48 6.97
CA ASP A 176 -3.02 4.99 6.20
C ASP A 176 -4.30 4.25 6.60
N LEU A 177 -5.22 4.99 7.20
CA LEU A 177 -6.53 4.55 7.68
C LEU A 177 -7.66 5.30 6.96
N THR A 178 -7.40 5.81 5.77
CA THR A 178 -8.41 6.52 4.96
C THR A 178 -9.68 5.68 4.83
N ALA A 179 -10.83 6.28 5.13
CA ALA A 179 -12.14 5.65 5.00
C ALA A 179 -12.32 4.32 5.77
N CYS A 180 -11.63 4.15 6.89
CA CYS A 180 -11.88 3.05 7.85
C CYS A 180 -13.03 3.44 8.79
N ARG A 181 -14.26 3.29 8.32
CA ARG A 181 -15.47 3.90 8.92
C ARG A 181 -15.81 3.42 10.34
N GLN A 182 -15.26 2.30 10.80
CA GLN A 182 -15.49 1.77 12.16
C GLN A 182 -14.57 2.38 13.21
N LEU A 183 -13.55 3.16 12.80
CA LEU A 183 -12.62 3.81 13.71
C LEU A 183 -13.31 4.95 14.47
N ARG A 184 -12.93 5.08 15.75
CA ARG A 184 -13.39 6.12 16.67
C ARG A 184 -12.19 6.81 17.32
N ASP A 185 -12.41 7.99 17.88
CA ASP A 185 -11.40 8.77 18.60
C ASP A 185 -10.58 7.92 19.59
N THR A 186 -11.22 7.05 20.38
CA THR A 186 -10.56 6.23 21.39
C THR A 186 -9.53 5.24 20.83
N ALA A 187 -9.75 4.74 19.61
CA ALA A 187 -8.85 3.80 18.98
C ALA A 187 -7.58 4.50 18.45
N VAL A 188 -7.75 5.68 17.84
CA VAL A 188 -6.63 6.48 17.33
C VAL A 188 -5.85 7.11 18.48
N ALA A 189 -6.53 7.55 19.54
CA ALA A 189 -5.87 8.02 20.75
C ALA A 189 -4.97 6.95 21.36
N TYR A 190 -5.44 5.70 21.46
CA TYR A 190 -4.62 4.59 21.93
C TYR A 190 -3.38 4.37 21.07
N LEU A 191 -3.52 4.40 19.73
CA LEU A 191 -2.40 4.32 18.81
C LEU A 191 -1.39 5.44 19.06
N ALA A 192 -1.86 6.68 19.20
CA ALA A 192 -1.02 7.84 19.49
C ALA A 192 -0.23 7.69 20.78
N GLN A 193 -0.86 7.24 21.86
CA GLN A 193 -0.23 6.99 23.16
C GLN A 193 0.85 5.91 23.08
N ARG A 194 0.62 4.87 22.28
CA ARG A 194 1.54 3.72 22.20
C ARG A 194 2.67 3.91 21.19
N ARG A 195 2.40 4.60 20.07
CA ARG A 195 3.31 4.71 18.90
C ARG A 195 3.64 6.14 18.48
N GLY A 196 3.06 7.13 19.13
CA GLY A 196 3.21 8.53 18.73
C GLY A 196 4.66 9.01 18.63
N ALA A 197 5.56 8.50 19.47
CA ALA A 197 6.98 8.88 19.41
C ALA A 197 7.67 8.49 18.08
N GLN A 198 7.17 7.47 17.38
CA GLN A 198 7.73 6.98 16.11
C GLN A 198 6.93 7.43 14.89
N LEU A 199 5.63 7.78 15.09
CA LEU A 199 4.70 8.06 14.00
C LEU A 199 5.07 9.35 13.29
N ARG A 200 5.29 9.27 11.96
CA ARG A 200 5.64 10.40 11.08
C ARG A 200 4.53 10.74 10.11
N SER A 201 3.77 9.75 9.67
CA SER A 201 2.70 9.94 8.69
C SER A 201 1.44 9.21 9.11
N LEU A 202 0.32 9.92 9.15
CA LEU A 202 -0.99 9.36 9.47
C LEU A 202 -2.05 9.94 8.54
N SER A 203 -2.77 9.08 7.84
CA SER A 203 -3.99 9.46 7.14
C SER A 203 -5.21 8.93 7.89
N LEU A 204 -6.13 9.83 8.18
CA LEU A 204 -7.43 9.57 8.77
C LEU A 204 -8.56 10.12 7.89
N ALA A 205 -8.26 10.37 6.61
CA ALA A 205 -9.22 10.98 5.69
C ALA A 205 -10.54 10.20 5.63
N VAL A 206 -11.65 10.92 5.49
CA VAL A 206 -13.01 10.37 5.32
C VAL A 206 -13.46 9.48 6.49
N ASN A 207 -13.01 9.77 7.71
CA ASN A 207 -13.45 9.08 8.92
C ASN A 207 -14.40 9.98 9.75
N ALA A 208 -15.68 9.76 9.60
CA ALA A 208 -16.71 10.61 10.23
C ALA A 208 -16.72 10.57 11.77
N ASN A 209 -16.15 9.52 12.39
CA ASN A 209 -16.09 9.33 13.84
C ASN A 209 -14.79 9.84 14.47
N VAL A 210 -13.90 10.44 13.65
CA VAL A 210 -12.64 11.07 14.10
C VAL A 210 -12.88 12.57 14.24
N GLY A 211 -12.50 13.14 15.37
CA GLY A 211 -12.73 14.54 15.68
C GLY A 211 -11.61 15.17 16.52
N ASP A 212 -11.97 16.24 17.23
CA ASP A 212 -11.05 17.06 18.04
C ASP A 212 -10.24 16.25 19.04
N ALA A 213 -10.88 15.28 19.71
CA ALA A 213 -10.22 14.44 20.70
C ALA A 213 -9.04 13.64 20.11
N THR A 214 -9.20 13.12 18.89
CA THR A 214 -8.09 12.46 18.17
C THR A 214 -6.96 13.43 17.89
N VAL A 215 -7.27 14.60 17.33
CA VAL A 215 -6.26 15.59 16.91
C VAL A 215 -5.48 16.12 18.11
N GLN A 216 -6.16 16.38 19.23
CA GLN A 216 -5.53 16.80 20.48
C GLN A 216 -4.59 15.73 21.03
N GLU A 217 -4.98 14.45 20.98
CA GLU A 217 -4.14 13.38 21.46
C GLU A 217 -2.94 13.12 20.55
N LEU A 218 -3.12 13.24 19.22
CA LEU A 218 -2.02 13.22 18.27
C LEU A 218 -1.02 14.35 18.54
N ALA A 219 -1.51 15.57 18.80
CA ALA A 219 -0.66 16.69 19.12
C ALA A 219 0.21 16.43 20.36
N ARG A 220 -0.37 15.84 21.41
CA ARG A 220 0.34 15.54 22.66
C ARG A 220 1.37 14.43 22.53
N CYS A 221 1.03 13.37 21.77
CA CYS A 221 1.79 12.13 21.77
C CYS A 221 2.70 11.96 20.55
N CYS A 222 2.51 12.73 19.46
CA CYS A 222 3.20 12.52 18.19
C CYS A 222 4.14 13.70 17.81
N PRO A 223 5.23 13.96 18.55
CA PRO A 223 6.12 15.10 18.28
C PRO A 223 6.89 14.96 16.96
N GLN A 224 6.97 13.74 16.41
CA GLN A 224 7.66 13.43 15.16
C GLN A 224 6.74 13.48 13.94
N LEU A 225 5.45 13.82 14.11
CA LEU A 225 4.46 13.81 13.03
C LEU A 225 4.82 14.86 11.97
N GLU A 226 5.04 14.37 10.75
CA GLU A 226 5.42 15.17 9.58
C GLU A 226 4.24 15.36 8.61
N HIS A 227 3.39 14.34 8.47
CA HIS A 227 2.26 14.35 7.53
C HIS A 227 0.98 13.89 8.24
N LEU A 228 -0.05 14.73 8.18
CA LEU A 228 -1.37 14.42 8.73
C LEU A 228 -2.45 14.73 7.70
N ASP A 229 -3.27 13.73 7.39
CA ASP A 229 -4.42 13.90 6.52
C ASP A 229 -5.72 13.70 7.31
N LEU A 230 -6.51 14.76 7.40
CA LEU A 230 -7.82 14.83 8.04
C LEU A 230 -8.92 15.18 7.03
N THR A 231 -8.65 15.06 5.73
CA THR A 231 -9.62 15.38 4.67
C THR A 231 -10.97 14.74 4.96
N GLY A 232 -12.04 15.51 4.98
CA GLY A 232 -13.39 15.00 5.23
C GLY A 232 -13.68 14.51 6.66
N CYS A 233 -12.82 14.84 7.63
CA CYS A 233 -13.10 14.61 9.04
C CYS A 233 -14.00 15.73 9.57
N LEU A 234 -15.32 15.58 9.45
CA LEU A 234 -16.31 16.64 9.70
C LEU A 234 -16.40 17.10 11.16
N ARG A 235 -15.84 16.32 12.12
CA ARG A 235 -15.85 16.64 13.55
C ARG A 235 -14.57 17.33 14.03
N VAL A 236 -13.67 17.67 13.12
CA VAL A 236 -12.43 18.41 13.42
C VAL A 236 -12.70 19.90 13.32
N ARG A 237 -12.36 20.64 14.37
CA ARG A 237 -12.58 22.08 14.51
C ARG A 237 -11.28 22.85 14.66
N SER A 238 -11.40 24.17 14.57
CA SER A 238 -10.29 25.13 14.63
C SER A 238 -9.39 24.99 15.87
N ASP A 239 -9.95 24.67 17.03
CA ASP A 239 -9.19 24.57 18.29
C ASP A 239 -8.23 23.38 18.28
N ALA A 240 -8.66 22.26 17.73
CA ALA A 240 -7.79 21.09 17.57
C ALA A 240 -6.62 21.38 16.62
N ILE A 241 -6.85 22.15 15.55
CA ILE A 241 -5.78 22.56 14.62
C ILE A 241 -4.78 23.50 15.28
N ARG A 242 -5.22 24.42 16.15
CA ARG A 242 -4.30 25.27 16.94
C ARG A 242 -3.39 24.45 17.83
N THR A 243 -3.92 23.37 18.44
CA THR A 243 -3.13 22.44 19.26
C THR A 243 -2.04 21.74 18.43
N LEU A 244 -2.33 21.34 17.17
CA LEU A 244 -1.28 20.81 16.26
C LEU A 244 -0.17 21.85 16.00
N ALA A 245 -0.54 23.12 15.81
CA ALA A 245 0.45 24.16 15.59
C ALA A 245 1.37 24.37 16.79
N GLU A 246 0.90 24.12 17.98
CA GLU A 246 1.66 24.28 19.22
C GLU A 246 2.57 23.08 19.52
N TYR A 247 2.04 21.87 19.37
CA TYR A 247 2.70 20.65 19.88
C TYR A 247 3.36 19.76 18.81
N CYS A 248 3.10 19.99 17.51
CA CYS A 248 3.72 19.22 16.42
C CYS A 248 4.79 20.06 15.67
N PRO A 249 6.01 20.21 16.20
CA PRO A 249 7.02 21.10 15.60
C PRO A 249 7.54 20.58 14.23
N ARG A 250 7.43 19.28 13.96
CA ARG A 250 7.91 18.66 12.73
C ARG A 250 6.87 18.57 11.62
N LEU A 251 5.64 19.04 11.85
CA LEU A 251 4.59 18.96 10.86
C LEU A 251 4.97 19.74 9.59
N ARG A 252 4.97 19.04 8.46
CA ARG A 252 5.32 19.55 7.11
C ARG A 252 4.13 19.62 6.19
N SER A 253 3.15 18.73 6.36
CA SER A 253 1.98 18.68 5.51
C SER A 253 0.73 18.39 6.35
N LEU A 254 -0.31 19.18 6.13
CA LEU A 254 -1.63 19.02 6.73
C LEU A 254 -2.69 19.09 5.64
N ARG A 255 -3.54 18.06 5.56
CA ARG A 255 -4.70 18.02 4.66
C ARG A 255 -5.97 18.18 5.50
N VAL A 256 -6.73 19.23 5.23
CA VAL A 256 -7.98 19.59 5.94
C VAL A 256 -9.10 19.95 4.98
N ARG A 257 -9.02 19.51 3.72
CA ARG A 257 -10.09 19.71 2.74
C ARG A 257 -11.39 19.09 3.26
N HIS A 258 -12.51 19.76 3.06
CA HIS A 258 -13.84 19.35 3.57
C HIS A 258 -13.97 19.28 5.10
N CYS A 259 -13.05 19.87 5.88
CA CYS A 259 -13.24 20.12 7.30
C CYS A 259 -13.89 21.50 7.49
N HIS A 260 -15.22 21.55 7.44
CA HIS A 260 -15.98 22.80 7.35
C HIS A 260 -15.83 23.72 8.57
N ASP A 261 -15.60 23.14 9.76
CA ASP A 261 -15.43 23.87 11.03
C ASP A 261 -13.99 24.34 11.28
N VAL A 262 -13.08 24.15 10.33
CA VAL A 262 -11.70 24.62 10.40
C VAL A 262 -11.61 25.99 9.73
N ALA A 263 -11.50 27.05 10.55
CA ALA A 263 -11.35 28.42 10.05
C ALA A 263 -9.93 28.69 9.54
N GLU A 264 -9.80 29.52 8.50
CA GLU A 264 -8.51 29.92 7.93
C GLU A 264 -7.57 30.55 8.99
N SER A 265 -8.11 31.28 9.95
CA SER A 265 -7.34 31.88 11.05
C SER A 265 -6.61 30.85 11.91
N SER A 266 -7.15 29.63 12.05
CA SER A 266 -6.51 28.56 12.82
C SER A 266 -5.29 27.94 12.10
N LEU A 267 -5.20 28.09 10.78
CA LEU A 267 -4.12 27.60 9.94
C LEU A 267 -2.92 28.56 9.85
N SER A 268 -3.12 29.82 10.24
CA SER A 268 -2.13 30.89 10.06
C SER A 268 -0.78 30.61 10.72
N ALA A 269 -0.77 30.02 11.91
CA ALA A 269 0.45 29.64 12.63
C ALA A 269 1.24 28.53 11.92
N LEU A 270 0.55 27.54 11.36
CA LEU A 270 1.15 26.46 10.58
C LEU A 270 1.71 26.98 9.25
N ARG A 271 0.99 27.87 8.56
CA ARG A 271 1.47 28.50 7.33
C ARG A 271 2.74 29.33 7.56
N LYS A 272 2.81 30.10 8.65
CA LYS A 272 4.02 30.86 9.02
C LYS A 272 5.25 29.96 9.23
N ARG A 273 5.02 28.71 9.62
CA ARG A 273 6.08 27.70 9.77
C ARG A 273 6.44 26.99 8.46
N GLY A 274 5.78 27.31 7.34
CA GLY A 274 6.01 26.69 6.05
C GLY A 274 5.36 25.29 5.89
N VAL A 275 4.32 24.99 6.69
CA VAL A 275 3.56 23.74 6.54
C VAL A 275 2.74 23.82 5.24
N ASP A 276 2.86 22.79 4.40
CA ASP A 276 2.03 22.63 3.21
C ASP A 276 0.60 22.25 3.63
N ILE A 277 -0.36 23.13 3.35
CA ILE A 277 -1.75 22.96 3.76
C ILE A 277 -2.64 22.92 2.54
N ASP A 278 -3.32 21.80 2.34
CA ASP A 278 -4.35 21.63 1.32
C ASP A 278 -5.72 22.00 1.92
N VAL A 279 -6.22 23.17 1.53
CA VAL A 279 -7.54 23.67 1.91
C VAL A 279 -8.41 23.80 0.67
N GLU A 280 -9.70 23.64 0.87
CA GLU A 280 -10.68 23.86 -0.18
C GLU A 280 -10.65 25.34 -0.65
N PRO A 281 -10.64 25.61 -1.96
CA PRO A 281 -10.73 26.98 -2.46
C PRO A 281 -11.98 27.71 -1.91
N PRO A 282 -11.90 29.01 -1.58
CA PRO A 282 -13.00 29.75 -0.97
C PRO A 282 -14.33 29.66 -1.71
N LEU A 283 -14.29 29.62 -3.04
CA LEU A 283 -15.50 29.50 -3.88
C LEU A 283 -16.19 28.14 -3.75
N GLN A 284 -15.43 27.04 -3.67
CA GLN A 284 -16.00 25.72 -3.46
C GLN A 284 -16.59 25.57 -2.06
N ARG A 285 -15.94 26.16 -1.06
CA ARG A 285 -16.42 26.20 0.32
C ARG A 285 -17.75 26.97 0.43
N ALA A 286 -17.89 28.12 -0.25
CA ALA A 286 -19.13 28.86 -0.32
C ALA A 286 -20.27 28.10 -1.00
N LEU A 287 -19.98 27.33 -2.06
CA LEU A 287 -20.96 26.51 -2.77
C LEU A 287 -21.46 25.35 -1.89
N VAL A 288 -20.57 24.66 -1.15
CA VAL A 288 -20.95 23.59 -0.22
C VAL A 288 -21.83 24.13 0.90
N LEU A 289 -21.47 25.25 1.52
CA LEU A 289 -22.28 25.89 2.56
C LEU A 289 -23.66 26.33 2.03
N LEU A 290 -23.73 26.78 0.78
CA LEU A 290 -25.00 27.12 0.14
C LEU A 290 -25.85 25.89 -0.15
N GLN A 291 -25.26 24.76 -0.51
CA GLN A 291 -25.97 23.49 -0.71
C GLN A 291 -26.57 22.97 0.61
N ASP A 292 -25.82 23.05 1.71
CA ASP A 292 -26.27 22.60 3.04
C ASP A 292 -27.42 23.48 3.58
N VAL A 293 -27.42 24.79 3.26
CA VAL A 293 -28.42 25.74 3.74
C VAL A 293 -29.70 25.75 2.89
N VAL A 294 -29.60 25.48 1.59
CA VAL A 294 -30.72 25.71 0.64
C VAL A 294 -31.31 24.41 0.10
N GLY A 295 -30.69 23.24 0.38
CA GLY A 295 -31.23 21.93 -0.08
C GLY A 295 -31.30 21.79 -1.59
N PHE A 296 -30.51 22.52 -2.36
CA PHE A 296 -30.47 22.44 -3.81
C PHE A 296 -29.73 21.18 -4.29
N ALA A 297 -30.35 20.45 -5.20
CA ALA A 297 -29.71 19.39 -5.96
C ALA A 297 -28.46 19.92 -6.72
N PRO A 298 -27.41 19.11 -6.87
CA PRO A 298 -26.17 19.57 -7.51
C PRO A 298 -26.45 20.03 -8.94
N PHE A 299 -26.10 21.28 -9.25
CA PHE A 299 -26.05 21.76 -10.62
C PHE A 299 -24.98 20.96 -11.37
N VAL A 300 -25.46 20.07 -12.22
CA VAL A 300 -24.65 19.36 -13.21
C VAL A 300 -24.13 20.39 -14.21
N ASN A 301 -22.83 20.46 -14.37
CA ASN A 301 -22.09 21.15 -15.44
C ASN A 301 -22.23 22.69 -15.56
N LEU A 302 -21.32 23.40 -14.92
CA LEU A 302 -20.76 24.62 -15.48
C LEU A 302 -19.30 24.32 -15.87
N GLN A 303 -19.10 23.91 -17.12
CA GLN A 303 -17.82 24.03 -17.81
C GLN A 303 -17.63 25.52 -18.13
N ILE A 304 -16.59 26.11 -17.57
CA ILE A 304 -15.94 27.33 -18.06
C ILE A 304 -14.49 26.96 -18.41
#